data_2ab04ba25607963d847841c3f37b3d9b
#
_entry.id   2ab04ba25607963d847841c3f37b3d9b
#
_cell.length_a   1.000
_cell.length_b   1.000
_cell.length_c   1.000
_cell.angle_alpha   90.00
_cell.angle_beta   90.00
_cell.angle_gamma   90.00
#
_symmetry.space_group_name_H-M   'P 1'
#
loop_
_entity.id
_entity.type
_entity.pdbx_description
1 polymer ?
#
loop_
_entity_poly.entity_id
_entity_poly.type
_entity_poly.pdbx_seq_one_letter_code
_entity_poly.pdbx_strand_id
1 'polypeptide(L)'
;MLIIWLQGIWLPLHGYSYDQTPLWAGIFMLPMTAGFLVSGPVSGILSDRFGSRGIATAGTAVFASSFVGLMLLPVNFSYWAFATLVALNGIGSGMFASPNSSSIMGSVPARDRGSASGMRATFQNSGTAVSIGVVFTLMIAGLSRSLPSTLSDGLIRLGVPAGAAHGVASLPPVSSLFASVLGVNPIEHLLGPGLLSQLPASGQAELTGRTFFPSLLQIPFHNGLIIVFGVSAGLSVLAGLASLLRGKRSVPASPEASESRLESGVPRG
;
A
#
# COMPACT_ATOMS: atom_id res chain seq x y z
N MET A 1 -2.02 0.34 -4.32
CA MET A 1 -3.27 -0.46 -4.21
C MET A 1 -4.40 0.28 -3.50
N LEU A 2 -4.18 0.94 -2.36
CA LEU A 2 -5.24 1.68 -1.64
C LEU A 2 -5.91 2.76 -2.50
N ILE A 3 -5.13 3.54 -3.26
CA ILE A 3 -5.67 4.55 -4.18
C ILE A 3 -6.54 3.90 -5.25
N ILE A 4 -6.11 2.78 -5.84
CA ILE A 4 -6.88 2.03 -6.84
C ILE A 4 -8.20 1.53 -6.24
N TRP A 5 -8.17 1.03 -4.99
CA TRP A 5 -9.37 0.59 -4.29
C TRP A 5 -10.37 1.73 -4.08
N LEU A 6 -9.88 2.89 -3.59
CA LEU A 6 -10.72 4.07 -3.41
C LEU A 6 -11.26 4.58 -4.74
N GLN A 7 -10.37 4.86 -5.70
CA GLN A 7 -10.70 5.52 -6.97
C GLN A 7 -11.54 4.64 -7.89
N GLY A 8 -11.19 3.34 -7.98
CA GLY A 8 -11.81 2.44 -8.93
C GLY A 8 -13.07 1.74 -8.42
N ILE A 9 -13.25 1.63 -7.11
CA ILE A 9 -14.33 0.83 -6.54
C ILE A 9 -15.13 1.61 -5.50
N TRP A 10 -14.49 2.03 -4.41
CA TRP A 10 -15.23 2.56 -3.26
C TRP A 10 -15.93 3.90 -3.57
N LEU A 11 -15.23 4.86 -4.15
CA LEU A 11 -15.79 6.18 -4.48
C LEU A 11 -16.93 6.11 -5.49
N PRO A 12 -16.81 5.37 -6.63
CA PRO A 12 -17.93 5.23 -7.56
C PRO A 12 -19.17 4.60 -6.93
N LEU A 13 -18.99 3.60 -6.04
CA LEU A 13 -20.10 2.97 -5.31
C LEU A 13 -20.75 3.89 -4.27
N HIS A 14 -20.06 4.96 -3.84
CA HIS A 14 -20.57 5.96 -2.90
C HIS A 14 -21.03 7.26 -3.61
N GLY A 15 -21.29 7.19 -4.92
CA GLY A 15 -21.92 8.28 -5.66
C GLY A 15 -20.97 9.35 -6.20
N TYR A 16 -19.64 9.16 -6.09
CA TYR A 16 -18.68 10.07 -6.69
C TYR A 16 -18.57 9.83 -8.19
N SER A 17 -18.50 10.90 -8.98
CA SER A 17 -18.27 10.79 -10.42
C SER A 17 -16.81 10.44 -10.72
N TYR A 18 -16.57 9.68 -11.78
CA TYR A 18 -15.22 9.17 -12.11
C TYR A 18 -14.18 10.27 -12.31
N ASP A 19 -14.55 11.41 -12.87
CA ASP A 19 -13.70 12.60 -13.04
C ASP A 19 -13.24 13.20 -11.69
N GLN A 20 -14.00 13.01 -10.62
CA GLN A 20 -13.69 13.49 -9.28
C GLN A 20 -12.96 12.46 -8.42
N THR A 21 -13.01 11.17 -8.78
CA THR A 21 -12.42 10.12 -7.94
C THR A 21 -10.93 10.26 -7.69
N PRO A 22 -10.07 10.75 -8.62
CA PRO A 22 -8.65 10.96 -8.34
C PRO A 22 -8.41 12.00 -7.24
N LEU A 23 -9.18 13.10 -7.28
CA LEU A 23 -9.09 14.16 -6.26
C LEU A 23 -9.52 13.63 -4.88
N TRP A 24 -10.70 13.01 -4.82
CA TRP A 24 -11.23 12.51 -3.56
C TRP A 24 -10.41 11.35 -2.99
N ALA A 25 -9.88 10.47 -3.84
CA ALA A 25 -8.95 9.42 -3.39
C ALA A 25 -7.69 10.03 -2.74
N GLY A 26 -7.15 11.10 -3.32
CA GLY A 26 -6.04 11.85 -2.72
C GLY A 26 -6.40 12.46 -1.37
N ILE A 27 -7.57 13.11 -1.26
CA ILE A 27 -8.08 13.69 -0.01
C ILE A 27 -8.28 12.61 1.06
N PHE A 28 -8.86 11.47 0.69
CA PHE A 28 -9.12 10.36 1.62
C PHE A 28 -7.85 9.63 2.08
N MET A 29 -6.72 9.83 1.39
CA MET A 29 -5.40 9.36 1.81
C MET A 29 -4.64 10.37 2.69
N LEU A 30 -5.16 11.59 2.92
CA LEU A 30 -4.51 12.58 3.79
C LEU A 30 -4.21 12.09 5.21
N PRO A 31 -5.06 11.26 5.87
CA PRO A 31 -4.74 10.73 7.18
C PRO A 31 -3.43 9.95 7.23
N MET A 32 -3.09 9.21 6.17
CA MET A 32 -1.81 8.51 6.06
C MET A 32 -0.63 9.50 6.02
N THR A 33 -0.74 10.53 5.19
CA THR A 33 0.30 11.56 5.05
C THR A 33 0.48 12.35 6.35
N ALA A 34 -0.62 12.72 6.99
CA ALA A 34 -0.60 13.41 8.28
C ALA A 34 0.06 12.55 9.37
N GLY A 35 -0.31 11.26 9.44
CA GLY A 35 0.30 10.30 10.36
C GLY A 35 1.82 10.20 10.17
N PHE A 36 2.27 10.08 8.93
CA PHE A 36 3.70 10.03 8.59
C PHE A 36 4.41 11.34 8.96
N LEU A 37 3.83 12.48 8.58
CA LEU A 37 4.45 13.80 8.79
C LEU A 37 4.63 14.14 10.27
N VAL A 38 3.66 13.77 11.10
CA VAL A 38 3.72 14.02 12.55
C VAL A 38 4.63 13.01 13.24
N SER A 39 4.53 11.72 12.89
CA SER A 39 5.27 10.67 13.58
C SER A 39 6.77 10.68 13.28
N GLY A 40 7.19 11.16 12.11
CA GLY A 40 8.61 11.25 11.72
C GLY A 40 9.45 12.07 12.70
N PRO A 41 9.17 13.37 12.90
CA PRO A 41 9.90 14.21 13.85
C PRO A 41 9.77 13.71 15.31
N VAL A 42 8.55 13.33 15.72
CA VAL A 42 8.30 12.83 17.08
C VAL A 42 9.14 11.58 17.36
N SER A 43 9.16 10.62 16.45
CA SER A 43 9.94 9.41 16.60
C SER A 43 11.45 9.67 16.54
N GLY A 44 11.90 10.67 15.80
CA GLY A 44 13.28 11.14 15.81
C GLY A 44 13.71 11.59 17.22
N ILE A 45 12.96 12.51 17.82
CA ILE A 45 13.21 13.00 19.18
C ILE A 45 13.16 11.86 20.21
N LEU A 46 12.16 10.97 20.10
CA LEU A 46 12.05 9.82 21.00
C LEU A 46 13.22 8.86 20.83
N SER A 47 13.70 8.66 19.62
CA SER A 47 14.82 7.77 19.36
C SER A 47 16.15 8.27 19.92
N ASP A 48 16.31 9.60 20.01
CA ASP A 48 17.48 10.21 20.63
C ASP A 48 17.49 9.99 22.15
N ARG A 49 16.31 9.94 22.79
CA ARG A 49 16.16 9.72 24.24
C ARG A 49 16.15 8.23 24.63
N PHE A 50 15.39 7.41 23.92
CA PHE A 50 15.11 6.01 24.28
C PHE A 50 15.84 5.00 23.42
N GLY A 51 16.60 5.45 22.42
CA GLY A 51 17.30 4.62 21.46
C GLY A 51 16.47 4.28 20.24
N SER A 52 17.13 4.24 19.07
CA SER A 52 16.50 4.06 17.77
C SER A 52 15.88 2.68 17.57
N ARG A 53 16.42 1.65 18.23
CA ARG A 53 15.97 0.25 18.08
C ARG A 53 14.53 0.05 18.54
N GLY A 54 14.18 0.50 19.73
CA GLY A 54 12.84 0.33 20.32
C GLY A 54 11.77 1.04 19.48
N ILE A 55 12.04 2.30 19.12
CA ILE A 55 11.09 3.13 18.35
C ILE A 55 10.89 2.56 16.94
N ALA A 56 11.97 2.18 16.25
CA ALA A 56 11.88 1.58 14.92
C ALA A 56 11.09 0.26 14.93
N THR A 57 11.32 -0.59 15.94
CA THR A 57 10.59 -1.87 16.07
C THR A 57 9.11 -1.63 16.40
N ALA A 58 8.79 -0.69 17.31
CA ALA A 58 7.41 -0.30 17.57
C ALA A 58 6.74 0.24 16.31
N GLY A 59 7.44 1.05 15.51
CA GLY A 59 6.97 1.55 14.23
C GLY A 59 6.62 0.43 13.25
N THR A 60 7.48 -0.59 13.10
CA THR A 60 7.16 -1.75 12.23
C THR A 60 6.00 -2.57 12.77
N ALA A 61 5.82 -2.68 14.08
CA ALA A 61 4.67 -3.36 14.68
C ALA A 61 3.36 -2.61 14.39
N VAL A 62 3.33 -1.29 14.56
CA VAL A 62 2.18 -0.44 14.19
C VAL A 62 1.89 -0.55 12.69
N PHE A 63 2.91 -0.53 11.86
CA PHE A 63 2.80 -0.67 10.42
C PHE A 63 2.21 -2.03 10.01
N ALA A 64 2.70 -3.12 10.60
CA ALA A 64 2.18 -4.47 10.37
C ALA A 64 0.71 -4.60 10.83
N SER A 65 0.38 -4.07 12.03
CA SER A 65 -0.99 -4.10 12.55
C SER A 65 -1.98 -3.33 11.68
N SER A 66 -1.55 -2.23 11.06
CA SER A 66 -2.39 -1.49 10.11
C SER A 66 -2.75 -2.32 8.87
N PHE A 67 -1.83 -3.13 8.34
CA PHE A 67 -2.12 -4.05 7.24
C PHE A 67 -3.08 -5.17 7.66
N VAL A 68 -2.91 -5.72 8.86
CA VAL A 68 -3.86 -6.71 9.40
C VAL A 68 -5.25 -6.08 9.55
N GLY A 69 -5.34 -4.86 10.07
CA GLY A 69 -6.60 -4.12 10.15
C GLY A 69 -7.24 -3.89 8.78
N LEU A 70 -6.46 -3.47 7.78
CA LEU A 70 -6.93 -3.28 6.40
C LEU A 70 -7.40 -4.59 5.75
N MET A 71 -6.78 -5.73 6.08
CA MET A 71 -7.17 -7.05 5.62
C MET A 71 -8.53 -7.50 6.20
N LEU A 72 -8.83 -7.07 7.43
CA LEU A 72 -10.09 -7.37 8.12
C LEU A 72 -11.22 -6.40 7.78
N LEU A 73 -10.93 -5.34 7.04
CA LEU A 73 -11.93 -4.35 6.67
C LEU A 73 -12.95 -4.96 5.71
N PRO A 74 -14.26 -4.81 5.95
CA PRO A 74 -15.28 -5.33 5.03
C PRO A 74 -15.22 -4.61 3.67
N VAL A 75 -15.78 -5.24 2.65
CA VAL A 75 -15.80 -4.68 1.30
C VAL A 75 -16.49 -3.31 1.25
N ASN A 76 -17.60 -3.16 2.00
CA ASN A 76 -18.30 -1.89 2.19
C ASN A 76 -17.90 -1.29 3.56
N PHE A 77 -16.70 -0.76 3.64
CA PHE A 77 -16.15 -0.20 4.87
C PHE A 77 -16.64 1.23 5.15
N SER A 78 -16.67 1.59 6.44
CA SER A 78 -16.81 2.96 6.86
C SER A 78 -15.52 3.74 6.61
N TYR A 79 -15.63 4.94 6.03
CA TYR A 79 -14.46 5.80 5.81
C TYR A 79 -13.64 6.02 7.08
N TRP A 80 -14.26 6.21 8.23
CA TRP A 80 -13.54 6.45 9.49
C TRP A 80 -12.67 5.28 9.93
N ALA A 81 -13.15 4.04 9.73
CA ALA A 81 -12.33 2.85 9.98
C ALA A 81 -11.13 2.78 9.04
N PHE A 82 -11.35 3.03 7.76
CA PHE A 82 -10.27 3.12 6.77
C PHE A 82 -9.28 4.23 7.10
N ALA A 83 -9.77 5.46 7.39
CA ALA A 83 -8.93 6.61 7.73
C ALA A 83 -8.04 6.34 8.95
N THR A 84 -8.58 5.68 9.98
CA THR A 84 -7.81 5.29 11.16
C THR A 84 -6.70 4.31 10.80
N LEU A 85 -6.99 3.30 10.00
CA LEU A 85 -6.00 2.29 9.61
C LEU A 85 -4.90 2.86 8.72
N VAL A 86 -5.24 3.73 7.77
CA VAL A 86 -4.22 4.38 6.93
C VAL A 86 -3.44 5.44 7.71
N ALA A 87 -4.03 6.10 8.70
CA ALA A 87 -3.30 6.97 9.63
C ALA A 87 -2.29 6.16 10.45
N LEU A 88 -2.68 5.00 11.00
CA LEU A 88 -1.78 4.09 11.69
C LEU A 88 -0.65 3.60 10.77
N ASN A 89 -0.96 3.32 9.51
CA ASN A 89 0.04 2.95 8.50
C ASN A 89 1.07 4.07 8.32
N GLY A 90 0.62 5.32 8.17
CA GLY A 90 1.49 6.49 8.11
C GLY A 90 2.34 6.67 9.36
N ILE A 91 1.73 6.54 10.55
CA ILE A 91 2.42 6.64 11.85
C ILE A 91 3.52 5.59 11.96
N GLY A 92 3.19 4.32 11.70
CA GLY A 92 4.16 3.22 11.76
C GLY A 92 5.33 3.42 10.80
N SER A 93 5.04 3.87 9.58
CA SER A 93 6.06 4.19 8.56
C SER A 93 7.00 5.32 9.02
N GLY A 94 6.46 6.41 9.55
CA GLY A 94 7.26 7.54 10.08
C GLY A 94 8.10 7.16 11.29
N MET A 95 7.52 6.36 12.22
CA MET A 95 8.23 5.83 13.40
C MET A 95 9.40 4.92 13.02
N PHE A 96 9.34 4.25 11.89
CA PHE A 96 10.45 3.44 11.39
C PHE A 96 11.47 4.27 10.61
N ALA A 97 11.01 5.11 9.69
CA ALA A 97 11.84 5.81 8.70
C ALA A 97 12.86 6.76 9.34
N SER A 98 12.44 7.56 10.33
CA SER A 98 13.28 8.57 10.96
C SER A 98 14.42 7.95 11.79
N PRO A 99 14.16 7.07 12.79
CA PRO A 99 15.23 6.43 13.56
C PRO A 99 16.16 5.56 12.72
N ASN A 100 15.60 4.89 11.69
CA ASN A 100 16.41 4.07 10.78
C ASN A 100 17.40 4.90 9.98
N SER A 101 16.95 6.05 9.45
CA SER A 101 17.81 7.01 8.75
C SER A 101 18.92 7.55 9.63
N SER A 102 18.57 8.00 10.83
CA SER A 102 19.51 8.51 11.81
C SER A 102 20.57 7.45 12.20
N SER A 103 20.14 6.20 12.39
CA SER A 103 21.05 5.10 12.70
C SER A 103 22.04 4.82 11.58
N ILE A 104 21.61 4.86 10.32
CA ILE A 104 22.49 4.64 9.14
C ILE A 104 23.50 5.80 9.06
N MET A 105 23.04 7.05 9.13
CA MET A 105 23.91 8.22 9.04
C MET A 105 24.90 8.31 10.21
N GLY A 106 24.50 7.85 11.39
CA GLY A 106 25.37 7.83 12.56
C GLY A 106 26.37 6.64 12.60
N SER A 107 26.26 5.67 11.69
CA SER A 107 27.20 4.55 11.59
C SER A 107 28.38 4.81 10.65
N VAL A 108 28.37 5.92 9.90
CA VAL A 108 29.42 6.29 8.95
C VAL A 108 30.09 7.61 9.34
N PRO A 109 31.40 7.78 9.07
CA PRO A 109 32.12 9.03 9.28
C PRO A 109 31.46 10.20 8.54
N ALA A 110 31.61 11.41 9.08
CA ALA A 110 30.97 12.61 8.52
C ALA A 110 31.30 12.85 7.04
N ARG A 111 32.54 12.57 6.64
CA ARG A 111 33.02 12.70 5.25
C ARG A 111 32.31 11.76 4.26
N ASP A 112 31.80 10.62 4.73
CA ASP A 112 31.25 9.55 3.88
C ASP A 112 29.71 9.56 3.89
N ARG A 113 29.07 10.46 4.66
CA ARG A 113 27.59 10.52 4.80
C ARG A 113 26.87 10.81 3.49
N GLY A 114 27.49 11.60 2.60
CA GLY A 114 26.93 11.85 1.26
C GLY A 114 26.82 10.57 0.45
N SER A 115 27.88 9.75 0.40
CA SER A 115 27.89 8.46 -0.27
C SER A 115 26.90 7.47 0.34
N ALA A 116 26.86 7.39 1.67
CA ALA A 116 25.92 6.54 2.40
C ALA A 116 24.44 6.94 2.15
N SER A 117 24.17 8.23 2.03
CA SER A 117 22.81 8.73 1.68
C SER A 117 22.42 8.35 0.26
N GLY A 118 23.34 8.49 -0.71
CA GLY A 118 23.12 8.07 -2.09
C GLY A 118 22.87 6.57 -2.21
N MET A 119 23.68 5.75 -1.55
CA MET A 119 23.50 4.30 -1.51
C MET A 119 22.15 3.91 -0.90
N ARG A 120 21.77 4.53 0.24
CA ARG A 120 20.46 4.32 0.87
C ARG A 120 19.32 4.67 -0.09
N ALA A 121 19.38 5.81 -0.79
CA ALA A 121 18.37 6.21 -1.75
C ALA A 121 18.24 5.21 -2.90
N THR A 122 19.37 4.71 -3.42
CA THR A 122 19.39 3.68 -4.46
C THR A 122 18.70 2.39 -4.00
N PHE A 123 19.05 1.87 -2.82
CA PHE A 123 18.40 0.68 -2.27
C PHE A 123 16.89 0.90 -2.03
N GLN A 124 16.51 2.07 -1.51
CA GLN A 124 15.11 2.41 -1.27
C GLN A 124 14.32 2.46 -2.59
N ASN A 125 14.84 3.11 -3.62
CA ASN A 125 14.19 3.21 -4.91
C ASN A 125 14.09 1.85 -5.61
N SER A 126 15.17 1.06 -5.59
CA SER A 126 15.17 -0.31 -6.13
C SER A 126 14.17 -1.20 -5.40
N GLY A 127 14.14 -1.14 -4.06
CA GLY A 127 13.17 -1.87 -3.25
C GLY A 127 11.72 -1.46 -3.54
N THR A 128 11.48 -0.16 -3.77
CA THR A 128 10.16 0.34 -4.16
C THR A 128 9.74 -0.20 -5.52
N ALA A 129 10.63 -0.19 -6.51
CA ALA A 129 10.33 -0.69 -7.86
C ALA A 129 10.00 -2.20 -7.83
N VAL A 130 10.80 -3.00 -7.13
CA VAL A 130 10.54 -4.44 -6.93
C VAL A 130 9.23 -4.67 -6.19
N SER A 131 8.96 -3.89 -5.12
CA SER A 131 7.73 -3.99 -4.35
C SER A 131 6.49 -3.71 -5.19
N ILE A 132 6.52 -2.70 -6.06
CA ILE A 132 5.42 -2.41 -6.99
C ILE A 132 5.15 -3.62 -7.87
N GLY A 133 6.18 -4.21 -8.49
CA GLY A 133 6.03 -5.40 -9.35
C GLY A 133 5.43 -6.59 -8.60
N VAL A 134 5.94 -6.89 -7.41
CA VAL A 134 5.43 -7.98 -6.55
C VAL A 134 3.97 -7.75 -6.17
N VAL A 135 3.63 -6.54 -5.70
CA VAL A 135 2.27 -6.19 -5.29
C VAL A 135 1.27 -6.30 -6.44
N PHE A 136 1.64 -5.81 -7.64
CA PHE A 136 0.79 -5.96 -8.83
C PHE A 136 0.62 -7.43 -9.24
N THR A 137 1.70 -8.22 -9.22
CA THR A 137 1.65 -9.66 -9.53
C THR A 137 0.72 -10.40 -8.56
N LEU A 138 0.84 -10.16 -7.26
CA LEU A 138 -0.02 -10.76 -6.24
C LEU A 138 -1.48 -10.35 -6.42
N MET A 139 -1.73 -9.08 -6.73
CA MET A 139 -3.06 -8.56 -7.00
C MET A 139 -3.70 -9.23 -8.22
N ILE A 140 -2.96 -9.34 -9.34
CA ILE A 140 -3.42 -10.01 -10.55
C ILE A 140 -3.69 -11.49 -10.26
N ALA A 141 -2.81 -12.18 -9.54
CA ALA A 141 -3.01 -13.56 -9.13
C ALA A 141 -4.26 -13.75 -8.26
N GLY A 142 -4.53 -12.80 -7.36
CA GLY A 142 -5.76 -12.79 -6.56
C GLY A 142 -7.01 -12.59 -7.40
N LEU A 143 -7.00 -11.61 -8.31
CA LEU A 143 -8.10 -11.34 -9.22
C LEU A 143 -8.39 -12.52 -10.16
N SER A 144 -7.35 -13.14 -10.72
CA SER A 144 -7.49 -14.24 -11.68
C SER A 144 -8.31 -15.42 -11.16
N ARG A 145 -8.39 -15.58 -9.83
CA ARG A 145 -9.11 -16.69 -9.20
C ARG A 145 -10.62 -16.54 -9.22
N SER A 146 -11.14 -15.33 -9.10
CA SER A 146 -12.58 -15.09 -8.92
C SER A 146 -13.20 -14.10 -9.92
N LEU A 147 -12.39 -13.26 -10.56
CA LEU A 147 -12.89 -12.26 -11.50
C LEU A 147 -13.61 -12.88 -12.72
N PRO A 148 -13.09 -13.94 -13.38
CA PRO A 148 -13.74 -14.53 -14.54
C PRO A 148 -15.16 -15.04 -14.23
N SER A 149 -15.33 -15.78 -13.13
CA SER A 149 -16.65 -16.26 -12.72
C SER A 149 -17.59 -15.12 -12.35
N THR A 150 -17.11 -14.14 -11.56
CA THR A 150 -17.93 -12.99 -11.13
C THR A 150 -18.40 -12.15 -12.33
N LEU A 151 -17.52 -11.91 -13.32
CA LEU A 151 -17.90 -11.21 -14.56
C LEU A 151 -18.90 -12.01 -15.38
N SER A 152 -18.62 -13.28 -15.63
CA SER A 152 -19.52 -14.17 -16.39
C SER A 152 -20.91 -14.23 -15.75
N ASP A 153 -20.99 -14.54 -14.46
CA ASP A 153 -22.25 -14.70 -13.75
C ASP A 153 -23.04 -13.37 -13.67
N GLY A 154 -22.32 -12.25 -13.48
CA GLY A 154 -22.92 -10.93 -13.47
C GLY A 154 -23.55 -10.55 -14.80
N LEU A 155 -22.87 -10.84 -15.91
CA LEU A 155 -23.34 -10.56 -17.25
C LEU A 155 -24.54 -11.48 -17.65
N ILE A 156 -24.45 -12.78 -17.32
CA ILE A 156 -25.52 -13.75 -17.61
C ILE A 156 -26.79 -13.38 -16.86
N ARG A 157 -26.71 -12.93 -15.61
CA ARG A 157 -27.88 -12.48 -14.84
C ARG A 157 -28.64 -11.32 -15.49
N LEU A 158 -27.96 -10.50 -16.27
CA LEU A 158 -28.58 -9.38 -17.00
C LEU A 158 -29.00 -9.73 -18.43
N GLY A 159 -28.95 -11.02 -18.78
CA GLY A 159 -29.45 -11.54 -20.04
C GLY A 159 -28.40 -11.57 -21.16
N VAL A 160 -27.11 -11.33 -20.87
CA VAL A 160 -26.06 -11.48 -21.85
C VAL A 160 -25.88 -12.96 -22.21
N PRO A 161 -25.85 -13.34 -23.49
CA PRO A 161 -25.61 -14.71 -23.91
C PRO A 161 -24.32 -15.29 -23.33
N ALA A 162 -24.36 -16.54 -22.85
CA ALA A 162 -23.24 -17.16 -22.14
C ALA A 162 -21.92 -17.12 -22.93
N GLY A 163 -21.96 -17.31 -24.25
CA GLY A 163 -20.76 -17.21 -25.10
C GLY A 163 -20.10 -15.84 -25.06
N ALA A 164 -20.90 -14.76 -25.12
CA ALA A 164 -20.39 -13.38 -25.02
C ALA A 164 -19.90 -13.08 -23.60
N ALA A 165 -20.62 -13.50 -22.56
CA ALA A 165 -20.23 -13.33 -21.18
C ALA A 165 -18.89 -14.01 -20.86
N HIS A 166 -18.68 -15.24 -21.32
CA HIS A 166 -17.41 -15.94 -21.20
C HIS A 166 -16.29 -15.28 -22.00
N GLY A 167 -16.59 -14.74 -23.19
CA GLY A 167 -15.63 -13.95 -23.97
C GLY A 167 -15.09 -12.75 -23.21
N VAL A 168 -15.98 -11.97 -22.57
CA VAL A 168 -15.60 -10.83 -21.71
C VAL A 168 -14.84 -11.31 -20.46
N ALA A 169 -15.28 -12.38 -19.83
CA ALA A 169 -14.66 -12.95 -18.64
C ALA A 169 -13.26 -13.54 -18.88
N SER A 170 -12.93 -13.90 -20.12
CA SER A 170 -11.61 -14.44 -20.50
C SER A 170 -10.54 -13.37 -20.70
N LEU A 171 -10.90 -12.08 -20.62
CA LEU A 171 -9.93 -10.98 -20.74
C LEU A 171 -8.94 -10.97 -19.56
N PRO A 172 -7.69 -10.53 -19.80
CA PRO A 172 -6.70 -10.44 -18.76
C PRO A 172 -7.19 -9.57 -17.58
N PRO A 173 -7.06 -10.03 -16.31
CA PRO A 173 -7.49 -9.27 -15.13
C PRO A 173 -6.87 -7.87 -15.02
N VAL A 174 -5.69 -7.70 -15.60
CA VAL A 174 -5.00 -6.41 -15.71
C VAL A 174 -5.85 -5.36 -16.45
N SER A 175 -6.56 -5.76 -17.51
CA SER A 175 -7.43 -4.84 -18.27
C SER A 175 -8.57 -4.30 -17.41
N SER A 176 -9.16 -5.14 -16.55
CA SER A 176 -10.20 -4.76 -15.61
C SER A 176 -9.70 -3.79 -14.54
N LEU A 177 -8.45 -3.98 -14.04
CA LEU A 177 -7.83 -3.06 -13.10
C LEU A 177 -7.64 -1.67 -13.72
N PHE A 178 -7.09 -1.61 -14.93
CA PHE A 178 -6.88 -0.32 -15.61
C PHE A 178 -8.19 0.37 -15.99
N ALA A 179 -9.19 -0.37 -16.46
CA ALA A 179 -10.50 0.16 -16.75
C ALA A 179 -11.14 0.80 -15.50
N SER A 180 -11.03 0.12 -14.35
CA SER A 180 -11.51 0.64 -13.07
C SER A 180 -10.80 1.95 -12.66
N VAL A 181 -9.47 2.03 -12.82
CA VAL A 181 -8.69 3.23 -12.49
C VAL A 181 -9.02 4.39 -13.44
N LEU A 182 -9.21 4.09 -14.72
CA LEU A 182 -9.53 5.10 -15.74
C LEU A 182 -11.00 5.54 -15.67
N GLY A 183 -11.83 4.88 -14.86
CA GLY A 183 -13.25 5.19 -14.74
C GLY A 183 -14.05 4.86 -16.01
N VAL A 184 -13.56 3.91 -16.79
CA VAL A 184 -14.22 3.46 -18.01
C VAL A 184 -14.97 2.17 -17.71
N ASN A 185 -16.25 2.09 -18.11
CA ASN A 185 -16.96 0.84 -18.13
C ASN A 185 -16.60 0.06 -19.41
N PRO A 186 -15.74 -0.97 -19.36
CA PRO A 186 -15.30 -1.68 -20.56
C PRO A 186 -16.41 -2.55 -21.16
N ILE A 187 -17.44 -2.87 -20.38
CA ILE A 187 -18.52 -3.81 -20.78
C ILE A 187 -19.25 -3.30 -22.02
N GLU A 188 -19.53 -1.99 -22.08
CA GLU A 188 -20.20 -1.37 -23.22
C GLU A 188 -19.41 -1.55 -24.53
N HIS A 189 -18.10 -1.33 -24.47
CA HIS A 189 -17.23 -1.51 -25.63
C HIS A 189 -17.01 -2.99 -26.00
N LEU A 190 -16.98 -3.87 -25.01
CA LEU A 190 -16.72 -5.30 -25.22
C LEU A 190 -17.92 -6.06 -25.77
N LEU A 191 -19.12 -5.71 -25.35
CA LEU A 191 -20.36 -6.33 -25.86
C LEU A 191 -20.76 -5.75 -27.21
N GLY A 192 -20.40 -4.48 -27.47
CA GLY A 192 -20.77 -3.78 -28.69
C GLY A 192 -22.26 -3.39 -28.76
N PRO A 193 -22.63 -2.45 -29.61
CA PRO A 193 -24.00 -1.93 -29.70
C PRO A 193 -25.02 -2.99 -30.16
N GLY A 194 -24.59 -3.95 -30.96
CA GLY A 194 -25.49 -5.00 -31.49
C GLY A 194 -25.99 -5.98 -30.44
N LEU A 195 -25.17 -6.36 -29.46
CA LEU A 195 -25.58 -7.21 -28.35
C LEU A 195 -26.35 -6.41 -27.29
N LEU A 196 -25.91 -5.19 -27.01
CA LEU A 196 -26.60 -4.32 -26.04
C LEU A 196 -28.05 -4.05 -26.46
N SER A 197 -28.32 -3.79 -27.73
CA SER A 197 -29.69 -3.53 -28.22
C SER A 197 -30.63 -4.72 -28.15
N GLN A 198 -30.11 -5.94 -28.00
CA GLN A 198 -30.92 -7.17 -27.84
C GLN A 198 -31.29 -7.46 -26.38
N LEU A 199 -30.70 -6.75 -25.43
CA LEU A 199 -30.98 -6.95 -24.02
C LEU A 199 -32.24 -6.19 -23.58
N PRO A 200 -32.92 -6.67 -22.53
CA PRO A 200 -34.00 -5.91 -21.89
C PRO A 200 -33.54 -4.51 -21.49
N ALA A 201 -34.40 -3.51 -21.62
CA ALA A 201 -34.05 -2.11 -21.31
C ALA A 201 -33.48 -1.92 -19.90
N SER A 202 -34.00 -2.68 -18.92
CA SER A 202 -33.49 -2.69 -17.53
C SER A 202 -32.05 -3.23 -17.45
N GLY A 203 -31.74 -4.33 -18.13
CA GLY A 203 -30.41 -4.91 -18.19
C GLY A 203 -29.39 -4.00 -18.89
N GLN A 204 -29.83 -3.35 -19.97
CA GLN A 204 -29.01 -2.37 -20.70
C GLN A 204 -28.65 -1.17 -19.82
N ALA A 205 -29.64 -0.60 -19.13
CA ALA A 205 -29.42 0.54 -18.22
C ALA A 205 -28.51 0.19 -17.04
N GLU A 206 -28.61 -1.04 -16.52
CA GLU A 206 -27.74 -1.51 -15.44
C GLU A 206 -26.31 -1.78 -15.94
N LEU A 207 -26.13 -2.44 -17.07
CA LEU A 207 -24.81 -2.75 -17.66
C LEU A 207 -24.01 -1.48 -18.02
N THR A 208 -24.68 -0.46 -18.51
CA THR A 208 -24.07 0.84 -18.83
C THR A 208 -23.96 1.76 -17.63
N GLY A 209 -24.56 1.35 -16.50
CA GLY A 209 -24.54 2.09 -15.24
C GLY A 209 -23.14 2.21 -14.66
N ARG A 210 -22.86 3.36 -14.02
CA ARG A 210 -21.53 3.68 -13.43
C ARG A 210 -21.12 2.76 -12.29
N THR A 211 -22.08 2.14 -11.61
CA THR A 211 -21.86 1.31 -10.43
C THR A 211 -21.75 -0.18 -10.75
N PHE A 212 -22.20 -0.61 -11.93
CA PHE A 212 -22.24 -2.02 -12.29
C PHE A 212 -20.82 -2.65 -12.32
N PHE A 213 -19.91 -2.08 -13.09
CA PHE A 213 -18.55 -2.61 -13.20
C PHE A 213 -17.78 -2.58 -11.87
N PRO A 214 -17.77 -1.49 -11.09
CA PRO A 214 -17.20 -1.48 -9.74
C PRO A 214 -17.80 -2.52 -8.80
N SER A 215 -19.12 -2.76 -8.87
CA SER A 215 -19.77 -3.76 -8.01
C SER A 215 -19.32 -5.20 -8.32
N LEU A 216 -19.07 -5.52 -9.57
CA LEU A 216 -18.53 -6.83 -9.97
C LEU A 216 -17.07 -7.01 -9.53
N LEU A 217 -16.28 -5.94 -9.55
CA LEU A 217 -14.89 -5.98 -9.14
C LEU A 217 -14.69 -6.02 -7.63
N GLN A 218 -15.67 -5.60 -6.86
CA GLN A 218 -15.59 -5.38 -5.42
C GLN A 218 -15.04 -6.59 -4.66
N ILE A 219 -15.62 -7.77 -4.84
CA ILE A 219 -15.20 -9.01 -4.16
C ILE A 219 -13.87 -9.55 -4.70
N PRO A 220 -13.67 -9.71 -6.03
CA PRO A 220 -12.39 -10.15 -6.56
C PRO A 220 -11.21 -9.26 -6.17
N PHE A 221 -11.44 -7.95 -6.18
CA PHE A 221 -10.42 -6.98 -5.79
C PHE A 221 -10.07 -7.08 -4.31
N HIS A 222 -11.08 -7.20 -3.44
CA HIS A 222 -10.89 -7.39 -2.01
C HIS A 222 -10.08 -8.67 -1.71
N ASN A 223 -10.38 -9.77 -2.36
CA ASN A 223 -9.61 -11.01 -2.23
C ASN A 223 -8.14 -10.84 -2.64
N GLY A 224 -7.89 -10.08 -3.71
CA GLY A 224 -6.53 -9.69 -4.10
C GLY A 224 -5.83 -8.84 -3.06
N LEU A 225 -6.54 -7.87 -2.46
CA LEU A 225 -6.00 -7.02 -1.39
C LEU A 225 -5.65 -7.81 -0.13
N ILE A 226 -6.43 -8.82 0.25
CA ILE A 226 -6.12 -9.68 1.39
C ILE A 226 -4.74 -10.34 1.20
N ILE A 227 -4.45 -10.84 0.01
CA ILE A 227 -3.14 -11.45 -0.30
C ILE A 227 -2.03 -10.40 -0.19
N VAL A 228 -2.22 -9.23 -0.81
CA VAL A 228 -1.23 -8.14 -0.79
C VAL A 228 -0.97 -7.66 0.64
N PHE A 229 -2.02 -7.41 1.42
CA PHE A 229 -1.87 -6.93 2.80
C PHE A 229 -1.28 -8.02 3.71
N GLY A 230 -1.64 -9.29 3.52
CA GLY A 230 -1.05 -10.40 4.26
C GLY A 230 0.45 -10.53 4.03
N VAL A 231 0.89 -10.47 2.78
CA VAL A 231 2.32 -10.47 2.44
C VAL A 231 3.03 -9.22 2.99
N SER A 232 2.40 -8.04 2.89
CA SER A 232 2.95 -6.79 3.42
C SER A 232 3.09 -6.84 4.95
N ALA A 233 2.10 -7.37 5.66
CA ALA A 233 2.17 -7.58 7.10
C ALA A 233 3.31 -8.54 7.47
N GLY A 234 3.43 -9.68 6.78
CA GLY A 234 4.52 -10.65 6.97
C GLY A 234 5.90 -10.03 6.77
N LEU A 235 6.10 -9.29 5.68
CA LEU A 235 7.36 -8.59 5.42
C LEU A 235 7.65 -7.52 6.48
N SER A 236 6.63 -6.83 6.98
CA SER A 236 6.77 -5.83 8.05
C SER A 236 7.19 -6.48 9.36
N VAL A 237 6.67 -7.66 9.69
CA VAL A 237 7.09 -8.44 10.86
C VAL A 237 8.55 -8.87 10.70
N LEU A 238 8.95 -9.37 9.54
CA LEU A 238 10.35 -9.73 9.25
C LEU A 238 11.29 -8.52 9.40
N ALA A 239 10.88 -7.36 8.90
CA ALA A 239 11.63 -6.11 9.07
C ALA A 239 11.75 -5.70 10.55
N GLY A 240 10.68 -5.90 11.33
CA GLY A 240 10.67 -5.67 12.78
C GLY A 240 11.64 -6.61 13.52
N LEU A 241 11.63 -7.89 13.20
CA LEU A 241 12.57 -8.87 13.75
C LEU A 241 14.02 -8.52 13.39
N ALA A 242 14.29 -8.17 12.14
CA ALA A 242 15.61 -7.69 11.72
C ALA A 242 16.04 -6.42 12.49
N SER A 243 15.11 -5.52 12.77
CA SER A 243 15.35 -4.33 13.60
C SER A 243 15.72 -4.69 15.05
N LEU A 244 15.12 -5.73 15.61
CA LEU A 244 15.44 -6.25 16.95
C LEU A 244 16.84 -6.86 17.02
N LEU A 245 17.31 -7.49 15.95
CA LEU A 245 18.65 -8.09 15.89
C LEU A 245 19.77 -7.05 15.74
N ARG A 246 19.44 -5.81 15.46
CA ARG A 246 20.42 -4.71 15.37
C ARG A 246 21.11 -4.52 16.74
N GLY A 247 22.44 -4.64 16.81
CA GLY A 247 23.25 -4.52 18.02
C GLY A 247 23.06 -3.15 18.75
N LYS A 248 23.39 -3.09 20.04
CA LYS A 248 23.45 -1.84 20.78
C LYS A 248 24.53 -0.96 20.15
N ARG A 249 24.24 0.33 20.00
CA ARG A 249 25.19 1.32 19.50
C ARG A 249 26.36 1.40 20.50
N SER A 250 27.56 0.98 20.10
CA SER A 250 28.79 1.45 20.77
C SER A 250 28.97 2.91 20.33
N VAL A 251 28.78 3.83 21.26
CA VAL A 251 29.13 5.23 21.06
C VAL A 251 30.65 5.24 20.80
N PRO A 252 31.15 5.67 19.65
CA PRO A 252 32.58 5.88 19.51
C PRO A 252 33.01 6.89 20.56
N ALA A 253 34.06 6.57 21.32
CA ALA A 253 34.66 7.53 22.24
C ALA A 253 34.96 8.81 21.45
N SER A 254 34.52 9.96 21.97
CA SER A 254 34.81 11.26 21.36
C SER A 254 36.33 11.39 21.17
N PRO A 255 36.82 11.95 20.05
CA PRO A 255 38.25 12.18 19.84
C PRO A 255 38.93 12.87 21.01
N GLU A 256 38.24 13.79 21.68
CA GLU A 256 38.68 14.49 22.91
C GLU A 256 38.96 13.54 24.08
N ALA A 257 38.19 12.44 24.22
CA ALA A 257 38.44 11.44 25.27
C ALA A 257 39.67 10.54 24.98
N SER A 258 40.08 10.44 23.71
CA SER A 258 41.32 9.74 23.33
C SER A 258 42.54 10.64 23.46
N GLU A 259 42.43 11.91 23.18
CA GLU A 259 43.50 12.88 23.34
C GLU A 259 43.80 13.14 24.82
N SER A 260 42.78 13.34 25.67
CA SER A 260 42.98 13.49 27.10
C SER A 260 43.62 12.28 27.78
N ARG A 261 43.39 11.08 27.27
CA ARG A 261 44.07 9.83 27.75
C ARG A 261 45.51 9.73 27.31
N LEU A 262 45.85 10.27 26.14
CA LEU A 262 47.25 10.32 25.68
C LEU A 262 48.07 11.35 26.48
N GLU A 263 47.46 12.49 26.84
CA GLU A 263 48.08 13.50 27.68
C GLU A 263 48.22 13.05 29.13
N SER A 264 47.32 12.20 29.63
CA SER A 264 47.37 11.74 31.04
C SER A 264 48.32 10.55 31.27
N GLY A 265 48.97 9.99 30.23
CA GLY A 265 49.99 8.94 30.37
C GLY A 265 49.56 7.63 31.00
N VAL A 266 48.22 7.34 31.04
CA VAL A 266 47.70 6.11 31.66
C VAL A 266 47.93 4.90 30.71
N PRO A 267 48.69 3.87 31.11
CA PRO A 267 48.95 2.70 30.30
C PRO A 267 47.69 1.85 30.08
N ARG A 268 47.61 1.24 28.91
CA ARG A 268 46.52 0.29 28.56
C ARG A 268 46.63 -0.94 29.46
N GLY A 269 45.65 -1.14 30.32
CA GLY A 269 45.41 -2.36 31.02
C GLY A 269 44.46 -3.27 30.23
#